data_1103252f2a114e195970da9daf3231a9
#
_entry.id   1103252f2a114e195970da9daf3231a9
#
_cell.length_a   1.000
_cell.length_b   1.000
_cell.length_c   1.000
_cell.angle_alpha   90.00
_cell.angle_beta   90.00
_cell.angle_gamma   90.00
#
_symmetry.space_group_name_H-M   'P 1'
#
loop_
_entity.id
_entity.type
_entity.pdbx_description
1 polymer ?
#
loop_
_entity_poly.entity_id
_entity_poly.type
_entity_poly.pdbx_seq_one_letter_code
_entity_poly.pdbx_strand_id
1 'polypeptide(L)'
;MKVKNLLEDSQGVNSEGEGIPYKLQVQFIQPWSNIIAKIKMPQDVFKSFKSLYDTVMKDEELINFGDKLVGQVNSEPFVKSEKLDTEVTFRDFCTDAVRNFVLVQKRQNYGHDPRKLAEIESDKLNVKLTSMWFVNQKPGEYNPIHVHTGCKVSAIAYLRTPKYQVAPRKKHFDTDGMVSFTNNSGNDFNWTNPTCHLKPEEGDFYIFGAMQQHMVWPFRSTEENDLRISLSFNADVISQSELEKQKQQYEEMQKEKQRIEQQLKEGREKIDKGSVINDIY
;
A
#
# COMPACT_ATOMS: atom_id res chain seq x y z
N MET A 1 -19.26 6.52 -11.61
CA MET A 1 -19.74 5.68 -10.49
C MET A 1 -21.18 6.04 -10.22
N LYS A 2 -22.13 5.14 -10.43
CA LYS A 2 -23.52 5.39 -10.01
C LYS A 2 -23.51 5.35 -8.49
N VAL A 3 -23.79 6.48 -7.86
CA VAL A 3 -24.18 6.49 -6.45
C VAL A 3 -25.40 5.60 -6.37
N LYS A 4 -25.28 4.42 -5.75
CA LYS A 4 -26.46 3.61 -5.44
C LYS A 4 -27.30 4.46 -4.50
N ASN A 5 -28.45 4.89 -4.94
CA ASN A 5 -29.49 5.38 -4.05
C ASN A 5 -29.90 4.21 -3.16
N LEU A 6 -29.30 4.12 -1.97
CA LEU A 6 -29.63 3.08 -0.98
C LEU A 6 -31.06 3.19 -0.45
N LEU A 7 -31.81 4.23 -0.89
CA LEU A 7 -33.17 4.52 -0.46
C LEU A 7 -34.21 4.54 -1.59
N GLU A 8 -33.89 4.06 -2.81
CA GLU A 8 -34.88 4.04 -3.89
C GLU A 8 -36.13 3.20 -3.58
N ASP A 9 -36.05 2.28 -2.60
CA ASP A 9 -37.15 1.40 -2.22
C ASP A 9 -37.58 1.46 -0.73
N SER A 10 -36.99 2.33 0.08
CA SER A 10 -37.42 2.48 1.48
C SER A 10 -38.28 3.73 1.64
N GLN A 11 -39.55 3.56 1.91
CA GLN A 11 -40.37 4.63 2.47
C GLN A 11 -39.79 4.98 3.85
N GLY A 12 -39.35 6.23 4.02
CA GLY A 12 -39.01 6.71 5.34
C GLY A 12 -40.22 6.58 6.26
N VAL A 13 -39.96 6.30 7.55
CA VAL A 13 -41.01 6.22 8.58
C VAL A 13 -40.80 7.36 9.57
N ASN A 14 -41.92 7.89 10.12
CA ASN A 14 -41.86 8.84 11.22
C ASN A 14 -41.54 8.13 12.55
N SER A 15 -41.45 8.86 13.65
CA SER A 15 -41.17 8.31 14.99
C SER A 15 -42.22 7.26 15.48
N GLU A 16 -43.36 7.17 14.83
CA GLU A 16 -44.44 6.24 15.14
C GLU A 16 -44.44 5.02 14.21
N GLY A 17 -43.47 4.92 13.28
CA GLY A 17 -43.33 3.82 12.35
C GLY A 17 -44.23 3.93 11.12
N GLU A 18 -44.90 5.07 10.91
CA GLU A 18 -45.75 5.34 9.73
C GLU A 18 -44.95 5.88 8.57
N GLY A 19 -45.33 5.53 7.33
CA GLY A 19 -44.68 6.06 6.13
C GLY A 19 -44.85 7.58 6.02
N ILE A 20 -43.74 8.29 5.78
CA ILE A 20 -43.79 9.75 5.56
C ILE A 20 -44.43 10.05 4.20
N PRO A 21 -45.30 11.11 4.13
CA PRO A 21 -46.12 11.39 2.96
C PRO A 21 -45.38 12.02 1.78
N TYR A 22 -44.05 12.13 1.85
CA TYR A 22 -43.20 12.73 0.81
C TYR A 22 -41.95 11.89 0.54
N LYS A 23 -41.48 11.87 -0.71
CA LYS A 23 -40.22 11.27 -1.10
C LYS A 23 -39.10 12.26 -0.82
N LEU A 24 -38.14 11.85 0.05
CA LEU A 24 -36.90 12.58 0.24
C LEU A 24 -35.90 12.19 -0.89
N GLN A 25 -35.37 13.19 -1.58
CA GLN A 25 -34.19 12.99 -2.41
C GLN A 25 -32.95 13.20 -1.52
N VAL A 26 -32.30 12.11 -1.15
CA VAL A 26 -31.12 12.15 -0.29
C VAL A 26 -29.90 11.76 -1.10
N GLN A 27 -28.92 12.65 -1.14
CA GLN A 27 -27.60 12.36 -1.70
C GLN A 27 -26.61 12.14 -0.55
N PHE A 28 -26.03 10.94 -0.47
CA PHE A 28 -24.93 10.67 0.45
C PHE A 28 -23.62 11.08 -0.22
N ILE A 29 -22.89 11.98 0.43
CA ILE A 29 -21.58 12.40 0.00
C ILE A 29 -20.58 11.78 0.98
N GLN A 30 -19.67 10.95 0.47
CA GLN A 30 -18.56 10.37 1.23
C GLN A 30 -17.26 11.07 0.80
N PRO A 31 -16.88 12.19 1.44
CA PRO A 31 -15.78 13.05 0.99
C PRO A 31 -14.41 12.39 1.18
N TRP A 32 -14.31 11.45 2.11
CA TRP A 32 -13.07 10.73 2.40
C TRP A 32 -13.37 9.23 2.49
N SER A 33 -12.55 8.44 1.85
CA SER A 33 -12.62 6.99 1.99
C SER A 33 -11.24 6.38 1.82
N ASN A 34 -10.84 5.62 2.81
CA ASN A 34 -9.78 4.65 2.63
C ASN A 34 -10.40 3.39 2.06
N ILE A 35 -9.87 2.90 0.97
CA ILE A 35 -10.28 1.62 0.40
C ILE A 35 -9.20 0.57 0.63
N ILE A 36 -9.65 -0.66 0.79
CA ILE A 36 -8.82 -1.85 0.74
C ILE A 36 -9.40 -2.70 -0.39
N ALA A 37 -8.57 -3.04 -1.37
CA ALA A 37 -8.99 -3.95 -2.41
C ALA A 37 -8.57 -5.38 -2.05
N LYS A 38 -9.50 -6.32 -2.17
CA LYS A 38 -9.26 -7.76 -2.12
C LYS A 38 -9.41 -8.32 -3.51
N ILE A 39 -8.38 -9.01 -4.00
CA ILE A 39 -8.34 -9.64 -5.32
C ILE A 39 -8.05 -11.12 -5.09
N LYS A 40 -8.75 -12.01 -5.80
CA LYS A 40 -8.35 -13.41 -5.90
C LYS A 40 -7.42 -13.53 -7.10
N MET A 41 -6.18 -13.94 -6.87
CA MET A 41 -5.20 -14.09 -7.94
C MET A 41 -5.66 -15.10 -8.98
N PRO A 42 -5.53 -14.81 -10.29
CA PRO A 42 -5.67 -15.80 -11.35
C PRO A 42 -4.70 -16.97 -11.17
N GLN A 43 -5.03 -18.11 -11.69
CA GLN A 43 -4.25 -19.35 -11.46
C GLN A 43 -2.82 -19.30 -12.03
N ASP A 44 -2.62 -18.65 -13.15
CA ASP A 44 -1.30 -18.41 -13.75
C ASP A 44 -0.44 -17.46 -12.92
N VAL A 45 -1.04 -16.39 -12.40
CA VAL A 45 -0.40 -15.45 -11.46
C VAL A 45 0.01 -16.20 -10.17
N PHE A 46 -0.90 -17.02 -9.63
CA PHE A 46 -0.61 -17.79 -8.41
C PHE A 46 0.51 -18.82 -8.62
N LYS A 47 0.60 -19.45 -9.79
CA LYS A 47 1.71 -20.35 -10.15
C LYS A 47 3.04 -19.60 -10.22
N SER A 48 3.07 -18.43 -10.86
CA SER A 48 4.26 -17.57 -10.93
C SER A 48 4.66 -17.07 -9.53
N PHE A 49 3.70 -16.70 -8.67
CA PHE A 49 3.93 -16.35 -7.28
C PHE A 49 4.57 -17.49 -6.47
N LYS A 50 4.10 -18.73 -6.66
CA LYS A 50 4.69 -19.90 -6.03
C LYS A 50 6.11 -20.17 -6.53
N SER A 51 6.37 -20.03 -7.83
CA SER A 51 7.69 -20.16 -8.43
C SER A 51 8.67 -19.13 -7.85
N LEU A 52 8.22 -17.88 -7.66
CA LEU A 52 9.02 -16.84 -7.00
C LEU A 52 9.44 -17.26 -5.59
N TYR A 53 8.51 -17.79 -4.79
CA TYR A 53 8.82 -18.29 -3.45
C TYR A 53 9.88 -19.37 -3.48
N ASP A 54 9.68 -20.39 -4.33
CA ASP A 54 10.61 -21.52 -4.48
C ASP A 54 12.01 -21.05 -4.92
N THR A 55 12.09 -20.02 -5.77
CA THR A 55 13.34 -19.42 -6.25
C THR A 55 14.04 -18.62 -5.14
N VAL A 56 13.29 -17.83 -4.37
CA VAL A 56 13.85 -17.05 -3.25
C VAL A 56 14.36 -17.97 -2.14
N MET A 57 13.60 -19.01 -1.80
CA MET A 57 13.99 -19.94 -0.73
C MET A 57 15.19 -20.83 -1.07
N LYS A 58 15.56 -20.95 -2.34
CA LYS A 58 16.76 -21.66 -2.81
C LYS A 58 17.98 -20.75 -2.95
N ASP A 59 17.83 -19.45 -2.72
CA ASP A 59 18.95 -18.51 -2.85
C ASP A 59 19.96 -18.74 -1.71
N GLU A 60 21.20 -19.10 -2.05
CA GLU A 60 22.30 -19.30 -1.07
C GLU A 60 22.65 -18.00 -0.33
N GLU A 61 22.40 -16.86 -0.97
CA GLU A 61 22.60 -15.51 -0.39
C GLU A 61 21.26 -14.90 0.11
N LEU A 62 20.42 -15.72 0.70
CA LEU A 62 19.13 -15.27 1.24
C LEU A 62 19.32 -14.22 2.32
N ILE A 63 18.68 -13.06 2.14
CA ILE A 63 18.72 -11.96 3.10
C ILE A 63 17.44 -12.02 3.95
N ASN A 64 17.56 -12.13 5.26
CA ASN A 64 16.43 -11.93 6.17
C ASN A 64 16.18 -10.41 6.36
N PHE A 65 14.99 -9.96 6.05
CA PHE A 65 14.60 -8.54 6.10
C PHE A 65 14.01 -8.14 7.46
N GLY A 66 13.76 -9.12 8.34
CA GLY A 66 13.08 -8.94 9.63
C GLY A 66 13.66 -7.86 10.53
N ASP A 67 14.98 -7.68 10.55
CA ASP A 67 15.64 -6.64 11.37
C ASP A 67 15.25 -5.21 10.99
N LYS A 68 14.66 -5.01 9.81
CA LYS A 68 14.15 -3.72 9.31
C LYS A 68 12.65 -3.56 9.47
N LEU A 69 11.98 -4.57 9.99
CA LEU A 69 10.53 -4.64 10.09
C LEU A 69 10.09 -4.62 11.56
N VAL A 70 8.83 -4.27 11.79
CA VAL A 70 8.25 -4.23 13.15
C VAL A 70 7.70 -5.57 13.61
N GLY A 71 7.63 -6.55 12.70
CA GLY A 71 7.08 -7.88 12.94
C GLY A 71 7.86 -8.65 14.00
N GLN A 72 7.13 -9.48 14.74
CA GLN A 72 7.71 -10.49 15.63
C GLN A 72 7.69 -11.83 14.89
N VAL A 73 8.38 -11.86 13.74
CA VAL A 73 8.48 -12.99 12.82
C VAL A 73 9.96 -13.28 12.55
N ASN A 74 10.35 -14.54 12.68
CA ASN A 74 11.77 -14.92 12.58
C ASN A 74 12.27 -15.05 11.14
N SER A 75 11.39 -15.33 10.17
CA SER A 75 11.78 -15.60 8.79
C SER A 75 11.03 -14.69 7.83
N GLU A 76 11.72 -13.66 7.36
CA GLU A 76 11.21 -12.66 6.42
C GLU A 76 12.18 -12.48 5.23
N PRO A 77 12.26 -13.48 4.32
CA PRO A 77 13.17 -13.44 3.17
C PRO A 77 12.91 -12.28 2.23
N PHE A 78 13.93 -11.47 1.97
CA PHE A 78 13.88 -10.38 1.00
C PHE A 78 13.89 -10.90 -0.44
N VAL A 79 13.06 -10.30 -1.29
CA VAL A 79 13.01 -10.62 -2.73
C VAL A 79 13.91 -9.64 -3.47
N LYS A 80 15.05 -10.14 -3.97
CA LYS A 80 15.94 -9.37 -4.85
C LYS A 80 15.25 -9.08 -6.19
N SER A 81 15.50 -7.92 -6.78
CA SER A 81 14.84 -7.50 -8.04
C SER A 81 15.04 -8.48 -9.20
N GLU A 82 16.25 -9.04 -9.32
CA GLU A 82 16.57 -10.02 -10.35
C GLU A 82 15.75 -11.31 -10.22
N LYS A 83 15.35 -11.69 -9.00
CA LYS A 83 14.45 -12.85 -8.79
C LYS A 83 13.02 -12.52 -9.22
N LEU A 84 12.55 -11.30 -8.88
CA LEU A 84 11.23 -10.85 -9.32
C LEU A 84 11.15 -10.73 -10.85
N ASP A 85 12.23 -10.31 -11.50
CA ASP A 85 12.30 -10.17 -12.96
C ASP A 85 12.22 -11.51 -13.71
N THR A 86 12.49 -12.64 -13.06
CA THR A 86 12.24 -13.97 -13.64
C THR A 86 10.77 -14.36 -13.62
N GLU A 87 9.96 -13.73 -12.77
CA GLU A 87 8.54 -14.03 -12.57
C GLU A 87 7.65 -12.92 -13.13
N VAL A 88 7.76 -12.69 -14.44
CA VAL A 88 7.12 -11.57 -15.17
C VAL A 88 5.61 -11.53 -14.92
N THR A 89 4.93 -12.67 -14.95
CA THR A 89 3.47 -12.75 -14.77
C THR A 89 3.04 -12.20 -13.40
N PHE A 90 3.72 -12.57 -12.33
CA PHE A 90 3.43 -12.05 -10.99
C PHE A 90 3.84 -10.58 -10.84
N ARG A 91 5.00 -10.19 -11.35
CA ARG A 91 5.49 -8.81 -11.33
C ARG A 91 4.53 -7.86 -12.04
N ASP A 92 4.09 -8.22 -13.24
CA ASP A 92 3.18 -7.39 -14.03
C ASP A 92 1.80 -7.30 -13.37
N PHE A 93 1.31 -8.42 -12.81
CA PHE A 93 0.09 -8.41 -12.00
C PHE A 93 0.19 -7.43 -10.81
N CYS A 94 1.29 -7.45 -10.04
CA CYS A 94 1.50 -6.52 -8.93
C CYS A 94 1.48 -5.07 -9.41
N THR A 95 2.17 -4.78 -10.51
CA THR A 95 2.24 -3.45 -11.12
C THR A 95 0.87 -2.95 -11.55
N ASP A 96 0.08 -3.79 -12.23
CA ASP A 96 -1.26 -3.45 -12.69
C ASP A 96 -2.27 -3.31 -11.55
N ALA A 97 -2.17 -4.16 -10.52
CA ALA A 97 -2.99 -4.06 -9.32
C ALA A 97 -2.75 -2.72 -8.60
N VAL A 98 -1.50 -2.30 -8.44
CA VAL A 98 -1.15 -0.99 -7.86
C VAL A 98 -1.70 0.15 -8.70
N ARG A 99 -1.50 0.12 -10.03
CA ARG A 99 -2.00 1.15 -10.93
C ARG A 99 -3.51 1.31 -10.85
N ASN A 100 -4.23 0.20 -10.94
CA ASN A 100 -5.69 0.19 -10.87
C ASN A 100 -6.22 0.63 -9.50
N PHE A 101 -5.58 0.19 -8.40
CA PHE A 101 -5.93 0.63 -7.06
C PHE A 101 -5.84 2.16 -6.92
N VAL A 102 -4.73 2.75 -7.37
CA VAL A 102 -4.52 4.20 -7.29
C VAL A 102 -5.52 4.95 -8.17
N LEU A 103 -5.84 4.45 -9.37
CA LEU A 103 -6.87 5.05 -10.23
C LEU A 103 -8.25 5.03 -9.56
N VAL A 104 -8.64 3.90 -8.95
CA VAL A 104 -9.91 3.79 -8.20
C VAL A 104 -9.94 4.76 -7.03
N GLN A 105 -8.85 4.83 -6.25
CA GLN A 105 -8.74 5.74 -5.11
C GLN A 105 -8.84 7.22 -5.56
N LYS A 106 -8.15 7.59 -6.63
CA LYS A 106 -8.22 8.96 -7.19
C LYS A 106 -9.64 9.28 -7.69
N ARG A 107 -10.27 8.38 -8.44
CA ARG A 107 -11.65 8.55 -8.92
C ARG A 107 -12.65 8.69 -7.78
N GLN A 108 -12.48 7.93 -6.71
CA GLN A 108 -13.35 8.00 -5.54
C GLN A 108 -13.22 9.34 -4.83
N ASN A 109 -12.01 9.87 -4.69
CA ASN A 109 -11.76 11.12 -3.98
C ASN A 109 -12.07 12.38 -4.82
N TYR A 110 -11.84 12.33 -6.12
CA TYR A 110 -11.89 13.51 -7.00
C TYR A 110 -12.91 13.38 -8.14
N GLY A 111 -13.57 12.24 -8.31
CA GLY A 111 -14.48 11.98 -9.44
C GLY A 111 -15.77 12.80 -9.46
N HIS A 112 -16.03 13.57 -8.40
CA HIS A 112 -17.12 14.55 -8.33
C HIS A 112 -16.80 15.86 -9.11
N ASP A 113 -15.54 16.13 -9.40
CA ASP A 113 -15.09 17.24 -10.26
C ASP A 113 -14.76 16.71 -11.66
N PRO A 114 -15.53 17.05 -12.72
CA PRO A 114 -15.30 16.56 -14.07
C PRO A 114 -13.90 16.92 -14.64
N ARG A 115 -13.33 18.06 -14.23
CA ARG A 115 -11.99 18.48 -14.68
C ARG A 115 -10.92 17.61 -14.07
N LYS A 116 -11.06 17.29 -12.76
CA LYS A 116 -10.15 16.39 -12.05
C LYS A 116 -10.26 14.96 -12.58
N LEU A 117 -11.46 14.52 -12.90
CA LEU A 117 -11.67 13.20 -13.48
C LEU A 117 -10.98 13.08 -14.84
N ALA A 118 -11.14 14.07 -15.73
CA ALA A 118 -10.47 14.09 -17.01
C ALA A 118 -8.93 14.10 -16.88
N GLU A 119 -8.38 14.86 -15.91
CA GLU A 119 -6.96 14.87 -15.60
C GLU A 119 -6.47 13.48 -15.15
N ILE A 120 -7.21 12.82 -14.25
CA ILE A 120 -6.88 11.48 -13.74
C ILE A 120 -6.89 10.43 -14.86
N GLU A 121 -7.85 10.52 -15.79
CA GLU A 121 -8.01 9.57 -16.88
C GLU A 121 -6.99 9.75 -18.00
N SER A 122 -6.50 10.97 -18.21
CA SER A 122 -5.49 11.29 -19.21
C SER A 122 -4.04 11.07 -18.72
N ASP A 123 -3.82 11.07 -17.40
CA ASP A 123 -2.47 11.01 -16.82
C ASP A 123 -1.99 9.57 -16.67
N LYS A 124 -0.82 9.29 -17.23
CA LYS A 124 -0.20 7.97 -17.15
C LYS A 124 0.48 7.78 -15.79
N LEU A 125 0.10 6.72 -15.07
CA LEU A 125 0.72 6.35 -13.79
C LEU A 125 1.94 5.44 -14.01
N ASN A 126 3.08 5.85 -13.50
CA ASN A 126 4.29 5.06 -13.44
C ASN A 126 4.36 4.40 -12.04
N VAL A 127 4.44 3.08 -12.02
CA VAL A 127 4.50 2.28 -10.79
C VAL A 127 5.92 1.73 -10.63
N LYS A 128 6.46 1.87 -9.41
CA LYS A 128 7.73 1.28 -9.01
C LYS A 128 7.51 0.42 -7.77
N LEU A 129 7.73 -0.89 -7.88
CA LEU A 129 7.82 -1.78 -6.74
C LEU A 129 9.15 -1.49 -6.02
N THR A 130 9.12 -1.10 -4.74
CA THR A 130 10.29 -0.56 -4.03
C THR A 130 10.96 -1.57 -3.13
N SER A 131 10.18 -2.35 -2.39
CA SER A 131 10.66 -3.42 -1.52
C SER A 131 9.65 -4.55 -1.48
N MET A 132 10.13 -5.77 -1.41
CA MET A 132 9.31 -6.98 -1.42
C MET A 132 9.97 -8.03 -0.55
N TRP A 133 9.19 -8.70 0.31
CA TRP A 133 9.69 -9.77 1.19
C TRP A 133 8.61 -10.79 1.48
N PHE A 134 8.99 -12.04 1.61
CA PHE A 134 8.12 -13.08 2.14
C PHE A 134 8.04 -12.99 3.67
N VAL A 135 6.95 -13.48 4.22
CA VAL A 135 6.72 -13.62 5.66
C VAL A 135 6.35 -15.07 5.92
N ASN A 136 7.29 -15.84 6.47
CA ASN A 136 7.11 -17.24 6.87
C ASN A 136 6.71 -17.28 8.35
N GLN A 137 5.47 -16.94 8.64
CA GLN A 137 4.97 -16.79 10.00
C GLN A 137 4.63 -18.16 10.62
N LYS A 138 5.19 -18.41 11.80
CA LYS A 138 4.87 -19.58 12.65
C LYS A 138 3.73 -19.28 13.62
N PRO A 139 3.11 -20.31 14.23
CA PRO A 139 2.16 -20.13 15.32
C PRO A 139 2.72 -19.24 16.44
N GLY A 140 1.92 -18.27 16.88
CA GLY A 140 2.30 -17.31 17.92
C GLY A 140 3.06 -16.06 17.42
N GLU A 141 3.67 -16.09 16.25
CA GLU A 141 4.30 -14.92 15.62
C GLU A 141 3.24 -13.94 15.10
N TYR A 142 3.55 -12.64 15.04
CA TYR A 142 2.60 -11.59 14.66
C TYR A 142 3.29 -10.34 14.14
N ASN A 143 2.53 -9.47 13.46
CA ASN A 143 2.95 -8.10 13.18
C ASN A 143 2.07 -7.14 14.00
N PRO A 144 2.65 -6.29 14.87
CA PRO A 144 1.90 -5.31 15.64
C PRO A 144 1.26 -4.26 14.71
N ILE A 145 0.42 -3.39 15.28
CA ILE A 145 -0.18 -2.30 14.51
C ILE A 145 0.91 -1.38 13.97
N HIS A 146 0.88 -1.13 12.67
CA HIS A 146 1.89 -0.32 11.98
C HIS A 146 1.36 0.31 10.69
N VAL A 147 2.19 1.13 10.08
CA VAL A 147 2.05 1.71 8.74
C VAL A 147 3.34 1.51 7.97
N HIS A 148 3.30 1.70 6.65
CA HIS A 148 4.51 1.67 5.83
C HIS A 148 4.95 3.09 5.49
N THR A 149 6.22 3.41 5.77
CA THR A 149 6.84 4.70 5.45
C THR A 149 7.70 4.60 4.20
N GLY A 150 7.88 5.72 3.47
CA GLY A 150 8.74 5.75 2.28
C GLY A 150 8.11 5.10 1.04
N CYS A 151 6.78 4.90 1.04
CA CYS A 151 6.02 4.40 -0.11
C CYS A 151 4.59 4.97 -0.10
N LYS A 152 3.86 4.80 -1.21
CA LYS A 152 2.46 5.27 -1.34
C LYS A 152 1.44 4.14 -1.18
N VAL A 153 1.81 2.94 -1.56
CA VAL A 153 0.94 1.75 -1.57
C VAL A 153 1.66 0.58 -0.93
N SER A 154 0.92 -0.25 -0.20
CA SER A 154 1.38 -1.53 0.30
C SER A 154 0.40 -2.64 -0.07
N ALA A 155 0.90 -3.87 -0.20
CA ALA A 155 0.10 -5.03 -0.53
C ALA A 155 0.58 -6.29 0.19
N ILE A 156 -0.33 -7.25 0.35
CA ILE A 156 -0.07 -8.56 0.95
C ILE A 156 -0.67 -9.64 0.05
N ALA A 157 0.15 -10.60 -0.39
CA ALA A 157 -0.28 -11.78 -1.15
C ALA A 157 -0.15 -13.04 -0.28
N TYR A 158 -1.13 -13.93 -0.30
CA TYR A 158 -1.11 -15.15 0.51
C TYR A 158 -0.85 -16.39 -0.35
N LEU A 159 0.30 -17.03 -0.10
CA LEU A 159 0.70 -18.25 -0.80
C LEU A 159 0.19 -19.51 -0.10
N ARG A 160 0.20 -19.52 1.25
CA ARG A 160 -0.25 -20.64 2.07
C ARG A 160 -0.91 -20.11 3.33
N THR A 161 -2.04 -20.72 3.71
CA THR A 161 -2.70 -20.51 5.00
C THR A 161 -2.62 -21.78 5.84
N PRO A 162 -2.41 -21.67 7.16
CA PRO A 162 -2.31 -22.83 8.04
C PRO A 162 -3.67 -23.46 8.32
N LYS A 163 -3.68 -24.65 8.87
CA LYS A 163 -4.88 -25.26 9.45
C LYS A 163 -5.13 -24.66 10.83
N TYR A 164 -5.95 -23.62 10.85
CA TYR A 164 -6.25 -22.90 12.07
C TYR A 164 -6.94 -23.78 13.10
N GLN A 165 -6.47 -23.74 14.34
CA GLN A 165 -7.14 -24.35 15.46
C GLN A 165 -8.40 -23.57 15.81
N VAL A 166 -9.48 -24.26 16.10
CA VAL A 166 -10.73 -23.62 16.54
C VAL A 166 -10.52 -22.94 17.89
N ALA A 167 -11.02 -21.71 18.05
CA ALA A 167 -10.95 -20.97 19.29
C ALA A 167 -11.57 -21.75 20.45
N PRO A 168 -10.90 -21.79 21.63
CA PRO A 168 -11.41 -22.52 22.79
C PRO A 168 -12.71 -21.91 23.35
N ARG A 169 -12.96 -20.62 23.09
CA ARG A 169 -14.15 -19.89 23.56
C ARG A 169 -15.04 -19.53 22.37
N LYS A 170 -16.02 -20.36 22.07
CA LYS A 170 -16.99 -20.21 20.98
C LYS A 170 -17.81 -18.91 21.00
N LYS A 171 -17.89 -18.23 22.15
CA LYS A 171 -18.70 -16.99 22.32
C LYS A 171 -17.95 -15.72 21.95
N HIS A 172 -16.66 -15.78 21.68
CA HIS A 172 -15.85 -14.63 21.34
C HIS A 172 -15.45 -14.66 19.87
N PHE A 173 -15.31 -13.47 19.29
CA PHE A 173 -14.79 -13.32 17.95
C PHE A 173 -13.34 -13.81 17.89
N ASP A 174 -13.04 -14.71 16.97
CA ASP A 174 -11.72 -15.31 16.81
C ASP A 174 -10.93 -14.55 15.73
N THR A 175 -9.86 -13.89 16.16
CA THR A 175 -8.98 -13.13 15.27
C THR A 175 -7.76 -13.92 14.78
N ASP A 176 -7.62 -15.19 15.15
CA ASP A 176 -6.47 -16.03 14.80
C ASP A 176 -6.15 -15.96 13.31
N GLY A 177 -4.93 -15.51 13.00
CA GLY A 177 -4.41 -15.40 11.65
C GLY A 177 -5.11 -14.38 10.76
N MET A 178 -5.95 -13.51 11.30
CA MET A 178 -6.54 -12.41 10.55
C MET A 178 -5.54 -11.28 10.30
N VAL A 179 -5.77 -10.53 9.23
CA VAL A 179 -5.25 -9.18 9.08
C VAL A 179 -6.36 -8.19 9.46
N SER A 180 -6.00 -7.19 10.26
CA SER A 180 -6.96 -6.18 10.71
C SER A 180 -6.49 -4.80 10.31
N PHE A 181 -7.40 -4.04 9.73
CA PHE A 181 -7.21 -2.64 9.35
C PHE A 181 -8.01 -1.77 10.31
N THR A 182 -7.40 -0.68 10.80
CA THR A 182 -8.05 0.22 11.75
C THR A 182 -8.25 1.61 11.16
N ASN A 183 -9.35 2.24 11.56
CA ASN A 183 -9.67 3.61 11.17
C ASN A 183 -9.94 4.45 12.43
N ASN A 184 -9.13 5.48 12.64
CA ASN A 184 -9.23 6.33 13.82
C ASN A 184 -10.50 7.21 13.85
N SER A 185 -11.19 7.37 12.73
CA SER A 185 -12.44 8.16 12.64
C SER A 185 -13.70 7.34 12.92
N GLY A 186 -13.57 5.99 13.04
CA GLY A 186 -14.69 5.11 13.30
C GLY A 186 -14.87 4.84 14.79
N ASN A 187 -16.11 4.89 15.29
CA ASN A 187 -16.52 4.40 16.61
C ASN A 187 -17.99 4.03 16.58
N ASP A 188 -18.41 3.22 17.53
CA ASP A 188 -19.82 2.77 17.66
C ASP A 188 -20.79 3.94 17.86
N PHE A 189 -20.31 5.04 18.44
CA PHE A 189 -21.10 6.26 18.64
C PHE A 189 -21.52 6.91 17.30
N ASN A 190 -20.72 6.71 16.25
CA ASN A 190 -20.99 7.24 14.90
C ASN A 190 -21.49 6.14 13.95
N TRP A 191 -21.95 5.02 14.48
CA TRP A 191 -22.42 3.82 13.72
C TRP A 191 -21.39 3.34 12.68
N THR A 192 -20.11 3.54 12.96
CA THR A 192 -19.02 3.11 12.08
C THR A 192 -18.13 2.09 12.78
N ASN A 193 -17.79 1.03 12.08
CA ASN A 193 -16.86 0.05 12.62
C ASN A 193 -15.42 0.60 12.48
N PRO A 194 -14.67 0.78 13.60
CA PRO A 194 -13.29 1.25 13.56
C PRO A 194 -12.31 0.21 13.04
N THR A 195 -12.71 -1.05 12.92
CA THR A 195 -11.81 -2.14 12.56
C THR A 195 -12.44 -3.06 11.51
N CYS A 196 -11.68 -3.32 10.45
CA CYS A 196 -12.02 -4.31 9.44
C CYS A 196 -11.12 -5.55 9.63
N HIS A 197 -11.72 -6.70 9.95
CA HIS A 197 -11.01 -7.97 10.10
C HIS A 197 -11.22 -8.84 8.87
N LEU A 198 -10.12 -9.28 8.25
CA LEU A 198 -10.15 -10.15 7.08
C LEU A 198 -9.39 -11.44 7.38
N LYS A 199 -10.06 -12.57 7.16
CA LYS A 199 -9.43 -13.90 7.21
C LYS A 199 -8.87 -14.20 5.83
N PRO A 200 -7.55 -14.31 5.68
CA PRO A 200 -6.96 -14.60 4.38
C PRO A 200 -7.10 -16.06 3.98
N GLU A 201 -7.21 -16.28 2.68
CA GLU A 201 -7.16 -17.58 2.02
C GLU A 201 -5.99 -17.62 1.03
N GLU A 202 -5.56 -18.82 0.65
CA GLU A 202 -4.56 -19.00 -0.42
C GLU A 202 -5.02 -18.32 -1.71
N GLY A 203 -4.13 -17.58 -2.35
CA GLY A 203 -4.42 -16.81 -3.55
C GLY A 203 -5.13 -15.48 -3.30
N ASP A 204 -5.39 -15.10 -2.05
CA ASP A 204 -5.86 -13.76 -1.74
C ASP A 204 -4.72 -12.73 -1.87
N PHE A 205 -5.08 -11.57 -2.42
CA PHE A 205 -4.20 -10.43 -2.56
C PHE A 205 -4.93 -9.19 -2.03
N TYR A 206 -4.35 -8.55 -1.02
CA TYR A 206 -4.85 -7.30 -0.45
C TYR A 206 -3.95 -6.15 -0.85
N ILE A 207 -4.55 -4.99 -1.20
CA ILE A 207 -3.81 -3.77 -1.53
C ILE A 207 -4.49 -2.57 -0.88
N PHE A 208 -3.68 -1.67 -0.31
CA PHE A 208 -4.14 -0.53 0.48
C PHE A 208 -3.11 0.61 0.47
N GLY A 209 -3.54 1.79 0.88
CA GLY A 209 -2.64 2.94 1.05
C GLY A 209 -1.61 2.67 2.14
N ALA A 210 -0.36 3.06 1.93
CA ALA A 210 0.75 2.77 2.85
C ALA A 210 0.54 3.28 4.28
N MET A 211 -0.20 4.40 4.44
CA MET A 211 -0.53 4.97 5.76
C MET A 211 -1.75 4.33 6.42
N GLN A 212 -2.37 3.31 5.79
CA GLN A 212 -3.45 2.57 6.40
C GLN A 212 -2.90 1.72 7.55
N GLN A 213 -3.30 2.03 8.77
CA GLN A 213 -2.93 1.25 9.95
C GLN A 213 -3.48 -0.16 9.85
N HIS A 214 -2.62 -1.14 10.07
CA HIS A 214 -2.99 -2.55 10.06
C HIS A 214 -2.11 -3.38 10.97
N MET A 215 -2.58 -4.56 11.30
CA MET A 215 -1.88 -5.54 12.10
C MET A 215 -2.16 -6.94 11.57
N VAL A 216 -1.27 -7.87 11.88
CA VAL A 216 -1.43 -9.28 11.53
C VAL A 216 -1.43 -10.09 12.82
N TRP A 217 -2.56 -10.70 13.11
CA TRP A 217 -2.77 -11.48 14.33
C TRP A 217 -1.93 -12.77 14.32
N PRO A 218 -1.46 -13.19 15.49
CA PRO A 218 -0.92 -14.54 15.62
C PRO A 218 -2.01 -15.58 15.34
N PHE A 219 -1.59 -16.80 15.11
CA PHE A 219 -2.52 -17.90 14.94
C PHE A 219 -2.09 -19.13 15.75
N ARG A 220 -3.07 -19.99 16.04
CA ARG A 220 -2.86 -21.34 16.55
C ARG A 220 -3.09 -22.32 15.42
N SER A 221 -2.27 -23.33 15.32
CA SER A 221 -2.44 -24.42 14.37
C SER A 221 -2.66 -25.75 15.08
N THR A 222 -3.33 -26.67 14.38
CA THR A 222 -3.46 -28.06 14.80
C THR A 222 -2.25 -28.91 14.44
N GLU A 223 -1.35 -28.38 13.59
CA GLU A 223 -0.15 -29.05 13.12
C GLU A 223 1.10 -28.39 13.72
N GLU A 224 2.04 -29.21 14.17
CA GLU A 224 3.36 -28.72 14.59
C GLU A 224 4.12 -28.17 13.39
N ASN A 225 4.80 -27.03 13.57
CA ASN A 225 5.57 -26.34 12.52
C ASN A 225 4.75 -25.89 11.29
N ASP A 226 3.44 -25.73 11.43
CA ASP A 226 2.63 -25.16 10.37
C ASP A 226 3.06 -23.70 10.07
N LEU A 227 2.94 -23.29 8.82
CA LEU A 227 3.35 -21.96 8.36
C LEU A 227 2.21 -21.26 7.63
N ARG A 228 2.04 -19.99 7.94
CA ARG A 228 1.41 -19.05 7.02
C ARG A 228 2.50 -18.41 6.17
N ILE A 229 2.39 -18.55 4.86
CA ILE A 229 3.33 -17.95 3.91
C ILE A 229 2.60 -16.83 3.18
N SER A 230 3.06 -15.62 3.37
CA SER A 230 2.61 -14.44 2.63
C SER A 230 3.79 -13.67 2.07
N LEU A 231 3.51 -12.79 1.14
CA LEU A 231 4.47 -11.84 0.59
C LEU A 231 3.92 -10.45 0.80
N SER A 232 4.73 -9.58 1.37
CA SER A 232 4.44 -8.15 1.48
C SER A 232 5.30 -7.36 0.51
N PHE A 233 4.75 -6.31 -0.07
CA PHE A 233 5.55 -5.37 -0.85
C PHE A 233 5.04 -3.94 -0.73
N ASN A 234 5.94 -3.02 -1.01
CA ASN A 234 5.69 -1.59 -1.08
C ASN A 234 5.85 -1.10 -2.51
N ALA A 235 5.09 -0.07 -2.86
CA ALA A 235 5.17 0.56 -4.16
C ALA A 235 5.05 2.08 -4.09
N ASP A 236 5.78 2.74 -4.97
CA ASP A 236 5.59 4.15 -5.30
C ASP A 236 4.84 4.27 -6.62
N VAL A 237 4.03 5.32 -6.68
CA VAL A 237 3.29 5.69 -7.88
C VAL A 237 3.49 7.18 -8.14
N ILE A 238 3.94 7.50 -9.32
CA ILE A 238 4.08 8.88 -9.77
C ILE A 238 3.38 9.04 -11.11
N SER A 239 2.63 10.12 -11.27
CA SER A 239 2.03 10.43 -12.55
C SER A 239 3.08 10.95 -13.53
N GLN A 240 2.82 10.82 -14.82
CA GLN A 240 3.75 11.31 -15.85
C GLN A 240 3.95 12.82 -15.72
N SER A 241 2.89 13.56 -15.44
CA SER A 241 2.94 15.00 -15.23
C SER A 241 3.77 15.40 -13.99
N GLU A 242 3.66 14.65 -12.88
CA GLU A 242 4.50 14.86 -11.70
C GLU A 242 5.98 14.52 -11.98
N LEU A 243 6.23 13.44 -12.72
CA LEU A 243 7.59 13.03 -13.09
C LEU A 243 8.28 14.10 -13.94
N GLU A 244 7.58 14.67 -14.89
CA GLU A 244 8.09 15.75 -15.74
C GLU A 244 8.38 17.02 -14.94
N LYS A 245 7.51 17.41 -14.02
CA LYS A 245 7.75 18.53 -13.10
C LYS A 245 8.98 18.30 -12.23
N GLN A 246 9.15 17.11 -11.66
CA GLN A 246 10.33 16.78 -10.85
C GLN A 246 11.63 16.84 -11.69
N LYS A 247 11.61 16.36 -12.93
CA LYS A 247 12.76 16.48 -13.82
C LYS A 247 13.13 17.94 -14.10
N GLN A 248 12.13 18.77 -14.42
CA GLN A 248 12.37 20.20 -14.66
C GLN A 248 12.95 20.89 -13.43
N GLN A 249 12.39 20.65 -12.24
CA GLN A 249 12.91 21.20 -10.98
C GLN A 249 14.35 20.75 -10.70
N TYR A 250 14.66 19.49 -10.97
CA TYR A 250 16.01 18.97 -10.79
C TYR A 250 17.00 19.63 -11.75
N GLU A 251 16.64 19.80 -13.02
CA GLU A 251 17.46 20.48 -14.01
C GLU A 251 17.71 21.96 -13.65
N GLU A 252 16.68 22.66 -13.17
CA GLU A 252 16.81 24.04 -12.69
C GLU A 252 17.75 24.13 -11.48
N MET A 253 17.62 23.23 -10.53
CA MET A 253 18.49 23.16 -9.36
C MET A 253 19.94 22.88 -9.75
N GLN A 254 20.21 22.01 -10.73
CA GLN A 254 21.56 21.75 -11.23
C GLN A 254 22.16 22.97 -11.93
N LYS A 255 21.36 23.67 -12.74
CA LYS A 255 21.81 24.92 -13.38
C LYS A 255 22.15 26.00 -12.36
N GLU A 256 21.34 26.14 -11.33
CA GLU A 256 21.59 27.11 -10.27
C GLU A 256 22.84 26.75 -9.43
N LYS A 257 23.02 25.46 -9.14
CA LYS A 257 24.24 24.99 -8.48
C LYS A 257 25.51 25.33 -9.29
N GLN A 258 25.48 25.10 -10.61
CA GLN A 258 26.58 25.44 -11.50
C GLN A 258 26.86 26.95 -11.53
N ARG A 259 25.81 27.80 -11.55
CA ARG A 259 25.95 29.25 -11.48
C ARG A 259 26.63 29.69 -10.19
N ILE A 260 26.20 29.15 -9.05
CA ILE A 260 26.79 29.46 -7.75
C ILE A 260 28.28 29.03 -7.70
N GLU A 261 28.59 27.83 -8.20
CA GLU A 261 29.98 27.34 -8.26
C GLU A 261 30.86 28.23 -9.14
N GLN A 262 30.32 28.69 -10.27
CA GLN A 262 31.04 29.61 -11.17
C GLN A 262 31.28 30.99 -10.51
N GLN A 263 30.26 31.56 -9.87
CA GLN A 263 30.41 32.83 -9.13
C GLN A 263 31.43 32.72 -8.00
N LEU A 264 31.46 31.60 -7.28
CA LEU A 264 32.45 31.34 -6.24
C LEU A 264 33.88 31.27 -6.81
N LYS A 265 34.06 30.63 -7.96
CA LYS A 265 35.36 30.59 -8.65
C LYS A 265 35.82 31.98 -9.06
N GLU A 266 34.96 32.75 -9.74
CA GLU A 266 35.24 34.11 -10.18
C GLU A 266 35.53 35.04 -8.98
N GLY A 267 34.82 34.86 -7.87
CA GLY A 267 35.06 35.59 -6.62
C GLY A 267 36.43 35.28 -6.00
N ARG A 268 36.84 34.02 -5.97
CA ARG A 268 38.17 33.60 -5.52
C ARG A 268 39.29 34.13 -6.38
N GLU A 269 39.16 34.05 -7.70
CA GLU A 269 40.15 34.57 -8.63
C GLU A 269 40.33 36.09 -8.51
N LYS A 270 39.28 36.86 -8.18
CA LYS A 270 39.36 38.29 -7.92
C LYS A 270 40.08 38.60 -6.63
N ILE A 271 39.90 37.79 -5.56
CA ILE A 271 40.57 37.93 -4.28
C ILE A 271 42.07 37.62 -4.46
N ASP A 272 42.41 36.53 -5.13
CA ASP A 272 43.81 36.14 -5.38
C ASP A 272 44.58 37.17 -6.23
N LYS A 273 43.91 37.75 -7.23
CA LYS A 273 44.49 38.85 -8.04
C LYS A 273 44.59 40.16 -7.28
N GLY A 274 43.70 40.41 -6.31
CA GLY A 274 43.73 41.58 -5.44
C GLY A 274 44.82 41.50 -4.35
N SER A 275 45.16 40.32 -3.85
CA SER A 275 46.20 40.13 -2.86
C SER A 275 47.63 40.29 -3.40
N VAL A 276 47.81 40.06 -4.71
CA VAL A 276 49.13 40.27 -5.40
C VAL A 276 49.51 41.73 -5.54
N ILE A 277 48.56 42.67 -5.38
CA ILE A 277 48.84 44.13 -5.51
C ILE A 277 49.31 44.73 -4.17
N ASN A 278 49.11 44.08 -3.05
CA ASN A 278 49.49 44.59 -1.73
C ASN A 278 50.92 44.20 -1.25
N ASP A 279 51.63 43.38 -2.01
CA ASP A 279 53.02 42.99 -1.69
C ASP A 279 54.10 43.83 -2.39
N ILE A 280 53.72 45.00 -2.96
CA ILE A 280 54.65 45.91 -3.64
C ILE A 280 54.66 47.31 -2.97
N TYR A 281 54.63 47.36 -1.65
CA TYR A 281 55.00 48.58 -0.92
C TYR A 281 55.81 48.25 0.35
#